data_a58ab3f52feeee8d07527f8785b9f829
#
_entry.id   a58ab3f52feeee8d07527f8785b9f829
#
_cell.length_a   1.000
_cell.length_b   1.000
_cell.length_c   1.000
_cell.angle_alpha   90.00
_cell.angle_beta   90.00
_cell.angle_gamma   90.00
#
_symmetry.space_group_name_H-M   'P 1'
#
loop_
_entity.id
_entity.type
_entity.pdbx_description
1 polymer ?
#
loop_
_entity_poly.entity_id
_entity_poly.type
_entity_poly.pdbx_seq_one_letter_code
_entity_poly.pdbx_strand_id
1 'polypeptide(L)'
;MSSNSALSAAADAAPASFLADVLAGLAAPRKHISSKYFYDAAGDALFQQIMRCPEYYPTHCELEILTQQSAEIAALLTAGRTLFDVVELGAGDASKSVHLLRAVRVLDPTVTYFPIDISGSVIASLEARLPRELPGLRVRGLHGEYLPMLAESARRSDRPRAVLFMGANIGNMRPAEAADFGRALRALLAPGDQLLIGFDLVKSPHAILAAYNDAGGLTRAFNLNLLCRINRELGADFDVAAFSHFPTYDPATGACTSFLVSERAQQVRIGEHGMFSFAAGETIHTEISQKYTLAETDALACAAGFAPVRHFQDRSGAFLVALWA
;
A
#
# COMPACT_ATOMS: atom_id res chain seq x y z
N MET A 1 46.10 -24.32 10.69
CA MET A 1 44.95 -24.99 11.37
C MET A 1 43.72 -24.14 11.11
N SER A 2 42.89 -24.66 10.26
CA SER A 2 41.72 -24.02 9.70
C SER A 2 40.60 -23.94 10.74
N SER A 3 39.93 -22.81 10.83
CA SER A 3 38.58 -22.74 11.40
C SER A 3 37.72 -21.93 10.47
N ASN A 4 37.13 -22.68 9.56
CA ASN A 4 36.06 -22.25 8.67
C ASN A 4 34.79 -22.24 9.54
N SER A 5 34.35 -21.04 9.96
CA SER A 5 33.06 -20.88 10.64
C SER A 5 32.02 -20.62 9.57
N ALA A 6 31.17 -21.61 9.37
CA ALA A 6 30.01 -21.56 8.51
C ALA A 6 29.08 -20.43 8.95
N LEU A 7 28.93 -19.44 8.07
CA LEU A 7 27.78 -18.54 8.09
C LEU A 7 26.53 -19.36 7.71
N SER A 8 25.87 -19.88 8.74
CA SER A 8 24.52 -20.42 8.63
C SER A 8 23.59 -19.28 8.21
N ALA A 9 23.08 -19.33 6.98
CA ALA A 9 21.97 -18.56 6.57
C ALA A 9 20.75 -18.95 7.46
N ALA A 10 20.43 -18.11 8.43
CA ALA A 10 19.13 -18.18 9.08
C ALA A 10 18.09 -17.87 7.99
N ALA A 11 17.40 -18.89 7.52
CA ALA A 11 16.17 -18.73 6.77
C ALA A 11 15.23 -17.97 7.70
N ASP A 12 14.85 -16.73 7.32
CA ASP A 12 13.84 -15.97 8.01
C ASP A 12 12.56 -16.81 8.02
N ALA A 13 12.21 -17.35 9.19
CA ALA A 13 10.97 -18.09 9.36
C ALA A 13 9.82 -17.14 9.06
N ALA A 14 8.90 -17.55 8.17
CA ALA A 14 7.73 -16.74 7.82
C ALA A 14 6.99 -16.34 9.12
N PRO A 15 6.51 -15.09 9.24
CA PRO A 15 5.79 -14.66 10.42
C PRO A 15 4.64 -15.62 10.72
N ALA A 16 4.44 -15.98 11.97
CA ALA A 16 3.35 -16.90 12.40
C ALA A 16 1.98 -16.43 11.89
N SER A 17 1.79 -15.11 11.70
CA SER A 17 0.61 -14.51 11.09
C SER A 17 0.44 -14.87 9.60
N PHE A 18 1.54 -15.00 8.81
CA PHE A 18 1.43 -15.36 7.39
C PHE A 18 0.85 -16.75 7.19
N LEU A 19 1.39 -17.74 7.91
CA LEU A 19 0.86 -19.11 7.87
C LEU A 19 -0.61 -19.15 8.30
N ALA A 20 -0.95 -18.52 9.44
CA ALA A 20 -2.30 -18.51 9.98
C ALA A 20 -3.30 -17.86 8.98
N ASP A 21 -2.94 -16.74 8.39
CA ASP A 21 -3.79 -16.02 7.43
C ASP A 21 -3.98 -16.84 6.13
N VAL A 22 -2.92 -17.49 5.63
CA VAL A 22 -3.00 -18.36 4.43
C VAL A 22 -3.91 -19.56 4.70
N LEU A 23 -3.74 -20.25 5.83
CA LEU A 23 -4.57 -21.40 6.19
C LEU A 23 -6.05 -21.00 6.34
N ALA A 24 -6.32 -19.92 7.06
CA ALA A 24 -7.68 -19.40 7.25
C ALA A 24 -8.33 -18.98 5.92
N GLY A 25 -7.58 -18.26 5.09
CA GLY A 25 -8.06 -17.78 3.80
C GLY A 25 -8.33 -18.90 2.80
N LEU A 26 -7.49 -19.93 2.75
CA LEU A 26 -7.70 -21.10 1.88
C LEU A 26 -8.82 -22.04 2.38
N ALA A 27 -9.08 -22.05 3.69
CA ALA A 27 -10.20 -22.82 4.27
C ALA A 27 -11.55 -22.10 4.15
N ALA A 28 -11.58 -20.82 3.82
CA ALA A 28 -12.80 -20.05 3.70
C ALA A 28 -13.68 -20.57 2.53
N PRO A 29 -15.02 -20.45 2.63
CA PRO A 29 -15.93 -20.82 1.53
C PRO A 29 -15.65 -20.10 0.21
N ARG A 30 -15.13 -18.86 0.28
CA ARG A 30 -14.54 -18.12 -0.83
C ARG A 30 -13.09 -17.91 -0.50
N LYS A 31 -12.22 -18.70 -1.13
CA LYS A 31 -10.79 -18.65 -0.88
C LYS A 31 -10.22 -17.26 -1.14
N HIS A 32 -9.39 -16.77 -0.25
CA HIS A 32 -8.74 -15.48 -0.37
C HIS A 32 -7.38 -15.46 0.34
N ILE A 33 -6.51 -14.58 -0.10
CA ILE A 33 -5.22 -14.29 0.57
C ILE A 33 -5.04 -12.78 0.53
N SER A 34 -4.64 -12.19 1.66
CA SER A 34 -4.49 -10.74 1.79
C SER A 34 -3.39 -10.21 0.87
N SER A 35 -3.65 -9.10 0.18
CA SER A 35 -2.70 -8.40 -0.69
C SER A 35 -1.46 -7.87 0.03
N LYS A 36 -1.48 -7.72 1.36
CA LYS A 36 -0.28 -7.37 2.15
C LYS A 36 0.88 -8.35 1.93
N TYR A 37 0.58 -9.58 1.51
CA TYR A 37 1.56 -10.63 1.25
C TYR A 37 2.14 -10.62 -0.17
N PHE A 38 1.73 -9.71 -1.03
CA PHE A 38 2.39 -9.50 -2.32
C PHE A 38 3.83 -8.99 -2.17
N TYR A 39 4.10 -8.23 -1.11
CA TYR A 39 5.31 -7.45 -0.91
C TYR A 39 6.40 -8.25 -0.19
N ASP A 40 7.03 -9.19 -0.93
CA ASP A 40 8.35 -9.73 -0.63
C ASP A 40 9.37 -9.08 -1.59
N ALA A 41 10.63 -9.40 -1.50
CA ALA A 41 11.67 -8.79 -2.34
C ALA A 41 11.39 -8.94 -3.87
N ALA A 42 10.79 -10.06 -4.29
CA ALA A 42 10.41 -10.28 -5.68
C ALA A 42 9.16 -9.47 -6.05
N GLY A 43 8.17 -9.45 -5.18
CA GLY A 43 6.95 -8.64 -5.32
C GLY A 43 7.27 -7.15 -5.38
N ASP A 44 8.12 -6.65 -4.49
CA ASP A 44 8.58 -5.25 -4.51
C ASP A 44 9.22 -4.89 -5.86
N ALA A 45 10.10 -5.76 -6.38
CA ALA A 45 10.73 -5.55 -7.69
C ALA A 45 9.73 -5.55 -8.85
N LEU A 46 8.71 -6.42 -8.80
CA LEU A 46 7.62 -6.45 -9.79
C LEU A 46 6.74 -5.21 -9.69
N PHE A 47 6.39 -4.78 -8.47
CA PHE A 47 5.59 -3.58 -8.27
C PHE A 47 6.31 -2.32 -8.75
N GLN A 48 7.63 -2.22 -8.54
CA GLN A 48 8.44 -1.13 -9.12
C GLN A 48 8.39 -1.10 -10.65
N GLN A 49 8.24 -2.26 -11.31
CA GLN A 49 8.05 -2.32 -12.75
C GLN A 49 6.62 -1.93 -13.14
N ILE A 50 5.60 -2.41 -12.40
CA ILE A 50 4.20 -2.01 -12.59
C ILE A 50 4.04 -0.49 -12.51
N MET A 51 4.63 0.16 -11.51
CA MET A 51 4.58 1.61 -11.36
C MET A 51 5.14 2.40 -12.57
N ARG A 52 5.96 1.76 -13.41
CA ARG A 52 6.52 2.34 -14.65
C ARG A 52 5.72 1.98 -15.90
N CYS A 53 4.73 1.07 -15.78
CA CYS A 53 3.87 0.72 -16.90
C CYS A 53 3.04 1.91 -17.35
N PRO A 54 2.94 2.15 -18.67
CA PRO A 54 2.07 3.21 -19.19
C PRO A 54 0.59 3.03 -18.81
N GLU A 55 0.12 1.78 -18.71
CA GLU A 55 -1.24 1.45 -18.33
C GLU A 55 -1.53 1.71 -16.85
N TYR A 56 -0.52 1.69 -15.98
CA TYR A 56 -0.68 1.89 -14.54
C TYR A 56 -0.69 3.38 -14.19
N TYR A 57 -1.74 4.07 -14.60
CA TYR A 57 -1.93 5.51 -14.43
C TYR A 57 -1.87 6.01 -12.98
N PRO A 58 -2.24 5.25 -11.91
CA PRO A 58 -2.30 5.81 -10.56
C PRO A 58 -0.98 6.43 -10.09
N THR A 59 0.16 5.79 -10.40
CA THR A 59 1.48 6.32 -10.05
C THR A 59 1.76 7.65 -10.75
N HIS A 60 1.45 7.74 -12.05
CA HIS A 60 1.71 8.95 -12.85
C HIS A 60 0.83 10.10 -12.43
N CYS A 61 -0.46 9.84 -12.17
CA CYS A 61 -1.42 10.87 -11.73
C CYS A 61 -1.06 11.42 -10.35
N GLU A 62 -0.75 10.55 -9.38
CA GLU A 62 -0.34 10.99 -8.05
C GLU A 62 0.99 11.74 -8.07
N LEU A 63 1.96 11.28 -8.88
CA LEU A 63 3.23 11.99 -9.08
C LEU A 63 3.00 13.38 -9.71
N GLU A 64 2.09 13.51 -10.67
CA GLU A 64 1.72 14.80 -11.26
C GLU A 64 1.20 15.75 -10.18
N ILE A 65 0.26 15.31 -9.34
CA ILE A 65 -0.27 16.11 -8.24
C ILE A 65 0.87 16.56 -7.31
N LEU A 66 1.70 15.62 -6.85
CA LEU A 66 2.77 15.92 -5.90
C LEU A 66 3.93 16.72 -6.51
N THR A 67 4.13 16.72 -7.82
CA THR A 67 5.12 17.59 -8.46
C THR A 67 4.59 19.01 -8.71
N GLN A 68 3.31 19.13 -9.08
CA GLN A 68 2.77 20.42 -9.52
C GLN A 68 2.10 21.19 -8.39
N GLN A 69 1.56 20.51 -7.37
CA GLN A 69 0.73 21.12 -6.32
C GLN A 69 1.35 21.02 -4.92
N SER A 70 2.59 20.49 -4.77
CA SER A 70 3.26 20.35 -3.47
C SER A 70 3.39 21.66 -2.69
N ALA A 71 3.61 22.78 -3.37
CA ALA A 71 3.72 24.07 -2.70
C ALA A 71 2.40 24.51 -2.05
N GLU A 72 1.27 24.31 -2.75
CA GLU A 72 -0.07 24.59 -2.21
C GLU A 72 -0.41 23.63 -1.09
N ILE A 73 -0.15 22.32 -1.27
CA ILE A 73 -0.35 21.31 -0.22
C ILE A 73 0.46 21.66 1.02
N ALA A 74 1.75 21.95 0.88
CA ALA A 74 2.61 22.32 1.99
C ALA A 74 2.14 23.59 2.71
N ALA A 75 1.69 24.61 1.97
CA ALA A 75 1.13 25.82 2.55
C ALA A 75 -0.12 25.56 3.39
N LEU A 76 -1.01 24.67 2.93
CA LEU A 76 -2.22 24.28 3.69
C LEU A 76 -1.88 23.44 4.92
N LEU A 77 -0.92 22.51 4.80
CA LEU A 77 -0.44 21.72 5.94
C LEU A 77 0.22 22.59 7.02
N THR A 78 0.85 23.70 6.65
CA THR A 78 1.49 24.65 7.57
C THR A 78 0.55 25.76 8.03
N ALA A 79 -0.61 25.97 7.41
CA ALA A 79 -1.52 27.05 7.73
C ALA A 79 -1.90 27.07 9.21
N GLY A 80 -1.55 28.17 9.91
CA GLY A 80 -1.79 28.33 11.35
C GLY A 80 -0.86 27.53 12.27
N ARG A 81 0.22 26.92 11.75
CA ARG A 81 1.17 26.10 12.52
C ARG A 81 2.59 26.59 12.31
N THR A 82 3.38 26.55 13.37
CA THR A 82 4.79 26.93 13.31
C THR A 82 5.69 25.74 13.02
N LEU A 83 5.33 24.53 13.49
CA LEU A 83 6.15 23.32 13.38
C LEU A 83 5.25 22.08 13.36
N PHE A 84 5.55 21.09 12.50
CA PHE A 84 4.86 19.80 12.47
C PHE A 84 5.78 18.69 11.93
N ASP A 85 5.39 17.44 12.11
CA ASP A 85 6.08 16.28 11.55
C ASP A 85 5.25 15.64 10.46
N VAL A 86 5.90 14.99 9.51
CA VAL A 86 5.25 14.23 8.44
C VAL A 86 5.36 12.74 8.76
N VAL A 87 4.23 12.04 8.80
CA VAL A 87 4.15 10.59 9.00
C VAL A 87 3.54 9.97 7.78
N GLU A 88 4.19 9.01 7.13
CA GLU A 88 3.66 8.38 5.92
C GLU A 88 3.40 6.90 6.12
N LEU A 89 2.16 6.48 5.87
CA LEU A 89 1.70 5.10 5.98
C LEU A 89 1.91 4.38 4.64
N GLY A 90 2.80 3.39 4.60
CA GLY A 90 3.18 2.69 3.38
C GLY A 90 4.07 3.56 2.49
N ALA A 91 5.20 3.99 3.04
CA ALA A 91 6.09 4.95 2.40
C ALA A 91 6.70 4.45 1.08
N GLY A 92 6.84 3.13 0.90
CA GLY A 92 7.48 2.55 -0.26
C GLY A 92 8.86 3.17 -0.49
N ASP A 93 9.17 3.52 -1.74
CA ASP A 93 10.43 4.18 -2.08
C ASP A 93 10.41 5.72 -1.89
N ALA A 94 9.31 6.30 -1.45
CA ALA A 94 9.08 7.74 -1.30
C ALA A 94 9.37 8.56 -2.58
N SER A 95 9.40 7.94 -3.76
CA SER A 95 9.69 8.62 -5.02
C SER A 95 8.70 9.74 -5.36
N LYS A 96 7.48 9.65 -4.86
CA LYS A 96 6.42 10.66 -4.98
C LYS A 96 6.45 11.65 -3.82
N SER A 97 6.48 11.15 -2.59
CA SER A 97 6.43 11.96 -1.36
C SER A 97 7.62 12.92 -1.21
N VAL A 98 8.76 12.60 -1.82
CA VAL A 98 9.96 13.45 -1.80
C VAL A 98 9.68 14.87 -2.34
N HIS A 99 8.74 15.02 -3.27
CA HIS A 99 8.35 16.32 -3.81
C HIS A 99 7.63 17.16 -2.75
N LEU A 100 6.70 16.57 -2.03
CA LEU A 100 6.01 17.23 -0.91
C LEU A 100 6.96 17.51 0.25
N LEU A 101 7.81 16.54 0.63
CA LEU A 101 8.81 16.73 1.69
C LEU A 101 9.76 17.91 1.39
N ARG A 102 10.12 18.09 0.11
CA ARG A 102 10.94 19.24 -0.32
C ARG A 102 10.20 20.55 -0.10
N ALA A 103 8.92 20.63 -0.48
CA ALA A 103 8.10 21.83 -0.31
C ALA A 103 7.85 22.13 1.18
N VAL A 104 7.53 21.11 1.98
CA VAL A 104 7.36 21.25 3.44
C VAL A 104 8.63 21.77 4.11
N ARG A 105 9.81 21.25 3.72
CA ARG A 105 11.09 21.70 4.30
C ARG A 105 11.44 23.15 4.02
N VAL A 106 10.93 23.72 2.93
CA VAL A 106 11.10 25.16 2.67
C VAL A 106 10.36 25.97 3.73
N LEU A 107 9.22 25.49 4.20
CA LEU A 107 8.36 26.17 5.17
C LEU A 107 8.75 25.82 6.63
N ASP A 108 9.11 24.56 6.89
CA ASP A 108 9.63 24.09 8.19
C ASP A 108 10.96 23.32 8.00
N PRO A 109 12.11 24.00 8.11
CA PRO A 109 13.42 23.34 8.00
C PRO A 109 13.70 22.28 9.07
N THR A 110 12.90 22.24 10.14
CA THR A 110 13.09 21.35 11.29
C THR A 110 12.17 20.13 11.27
N VAL A 111 11.36 19.97 10.20
CA VAL A 111 10.43 18.84 10.03
C VAL A 111 11.16 17.50 10.19
N THR A 112 10.50 16.58 10.89
CA THR A 112 10.91 15.17 10.92
C THR A 112 9.95 14.35 10.05
N TYR A 113 10.50 13.48 9.26
CA TYR A 113 9.75 12.52 8.45
C TYR A 113 9.81 11.14 9.12
N PHE A 114 8.62 10.56 9.34
CA PHE A 114 8.42 9.23 9.90
C PHE A 114 7.82 8.32 8.81
N PRO A 115 8.64 7.72 7.94
CA PRO A 115 8.13 6.69 7.03
C PRO A 115 7.75 5.43 7.82
N ILE A 116 6.57 4.91 7.55
CA ILE A 116 6.06 3.64 8.09
C ILE A 116 5.92 2.67 6.92
N ASP A 117 6.52 1.48 7.06
CA ASP A 117 6.37 0.41 6.08
C ASP A 117 6.52 -0.96 6.75
N ILE A 118 5.86 -1.97 6.18
CA ILE A 118 5.97 -3.36 6.62
C ILE A 118 7.29 -4.00 6.18
N SER A 119 7.97 -3.40 5.21
CA SER A 119 9.28 -3.83 4.71
C SER A 119 10.40 -3.11 5.46
N GLY A 120 11.15 -3.84 6.29
CA GLY A 120 12.31 -3.29 7.00
C GLY A 120 13.43 -2.83 6.05
N SER A 121 13.59 -3.47 4.89
CA SER A 121 14.56 -3.06 3.86
C SER A 121 14.20 -1.72 3.21
N VAL A 122 12.92 -1.46 2.99
CA VAL A 122 12.41 -0.17 2.53
C VAL A 122 12.75 0.92 3.54
N ILE A 123 12.46 0.71 4.80
CA ILE A 123 12.77 1.68 5.88
C ILE A 123 14.27 1.98 5.95
N ALA A 124 15.12 0.95 5.96
CA ALA A 124 16.58 1.14 5.99
C ALA A 124 17.08 1.92 4.77
N SER A 125 16.53 1.65 3.58
CA SER A 125 16.84 2.37 2.35
C SER A 125 16.46 3.87 2.45
N LEU A 126 15.26 4.17 2.96
CA LEU A 126 14.79 5.55 3.12
C LEU A 126 15.65 6.35 4.12
N GLU A 127 16.00 5.76 5.26
CA GLU A 127 16.88 6.38 6.26
C GLU A 127 18.28 6.68 5.73
N ALA A 128 18.80 5.81 4.85
CA ALA A 128 20.10 6.01 4.23
C ALA A 128 20.08 7.03 3.08
N ARG A 129 19.01 7.07 2.29
CA ARG A 129 18.94 7.83 1.04
C ARG A 129 18.38 9.24 1.22
N LEU A 130 17.25 9.40 1.89
CA LEU A 130 16.54 10.68 1.95
C LEU A 130 17.35 11.82 2.59
N PRO A 131 18.17 11.62 3.66
CA PRO A 131 19.01 12.69 4.18
C PRO A 131 20.08 13.19 3.21
N ARG A 132 20.46 12.36 2.20
CA ARG A 132 21.39 12.76 1.13
C ARG A 132 20.67 13.54 0.02
N GLU A 133 19.46 13.13 -0.34
CA GLU A 133 18.63 13.80 -1.36
C GLU A 133 18.03 15.13 -0.87
N LEU A 134 17.70 15.19 0.41
CA LEU A 134 17.15 16.34 1.10
C LEU A 134 18.03 16.69 2.32
N PRO A 135 19.20 17.33 2.11
CA PRO A 135 20.12 17.63 3.22
C PRO A 135 19.45 18.38 4.35
N GLY A 136 19.56 17.87 5.58
CA GLY A 136 18.93 18.41 6.77
C GLY A 136 17.53 17.85 7.08
N LEU A 137 16.94 17.02 6.23
CA LEU A 137 15.74 16.26 6.58
C LEU A 137 16.10 15.21 7.66
N ARG A 138 15.38 15.25 8.76
CA ARG A 138 15.45 14.18 9.77
C ARG A 138 14.50 13.07 9.37
N VAL A 139 15.02 11.86 9.18
CA VAL A 139 14.24 10.66 8.87
C VAL A 139 14.31 9.71 10.06
N ARG A 140 13.16 9.24 10.53
CA ARG A 140 13.01 8.28 11.63
C ARG A 140 12.06 7.18 11.20
N GLY A 141 12.60 6.13 10.61
CA GLY A 141 11.82 5.03 10.09
C GLY A 141 11.11 4.22 11.17
N LEU A 142 9.93 3.71 10.83
CA LEU A 142 9.09 2.88 11.68
C LEU A 142 8.70 1.63 10.90
N HIS A 143 9.29 0.49 11.26
CA HIS A 143 9.02 -0.80 10.65
C HIS A 143 7.82 -1.48 11.33
N GLY A 144 6.73 -1.71 10.59
CA GLY A 144 5.56 -2.42 11.10
C GLY A 144 4.25 -2.00 10.41
N GLU A 145 3.14 -2.43 10.99
CA GLU A 145 1.80 -2.13 10.51
C GLU A 145 1.41 -0.67 10.80
N TYR A 146 0.49 -0.13 9.99
CA TYR A 146 0.12 1.29 9.96
C TYR A 146 -0.28 1.86 11.32
N LEU A 147 -1.33 1.33 11.95
CA LEU A 147 -1.90 1.92 13.17
C LEU A 147 -0.97 1.79 14.39
N PRO A 148 -0.33 0.63 14.66
CA PRO A 148 0.65 0.53 15.73
C PRO A 148 1.83 1.48 15.57
N MET A 149 2.35 1.65 14.34
CA MET A 149 3.48 2.53 14.07
C MET A 149 3.07 4.00 14.05
N LEU A 150 1.84 4.32 13.65
CA LEU A 150 1.30 5.67 13.81
C LEU A 150 1.21 6.07 15.29
N ALA A 151 0.74 5.17 16.16
CA ALA A 151 0.75 5.39 17.61
C ALA A 151 2.18 5.55 18.16
N GLU A 152 3.14 4.78 17.63
CA GLU A 152 4.55 4.91 18.01
C GLU A 152 5.14 6.26 17.59
N SER A 153 4.79 6.81 16.42
CA SER A 153 5.24 8.13 15.99
C SER A 153 4.85 9.23 16.98
N ALA A 154 3.64 9.14 17.55
CA ALA A 154 3.16 10.06 18.59
C ALA A 154 3.95 9.99 19.89
N ARG A 155 4.55 8.84 20.23
CA ARG A 155 5.44 8.70 21.39
C ARG A 155 6.84 9.29 21.16
N ARG A 156 7.21 9.49 19.88
CA ARG A 156 8.55 10.01 19.49
C ARG A 156 8.60 11.51 19.24
N SER A 157 7.44 12.16 19.18
CA SER A 157 7.35 13.62 18.98
C SER A 157 6.01 14.14 19.49
N ASP A 158 6.04 15.29 20.17
CA ASP A 158 4.86 16.01 20.65
C ASP A 158 4.35 17.04 19.61
N ARG A 159 4.93 17.05 18.42
CA ARG A 159 4.56 18.01 17.36
C ARG A 159 3.26 17.56 16.69
N PRO A 160 2.42 18.49 16.21
CA PRO A 160 1.31 18.16 15.30
C PRO A 160 1.81 17.36 14.09
N ARG A 161 0.95 16.54 13.53
CA ARG A 161 1.31 15.63 12.44
C ARG A 161 0.51 15.91 11.17
N ALA A 162 1.21 15.88 10.04
CA ALA A 162 0.60 15.66 8.74
C ALA A 162 0.79 14.18 8.39
N VAL A 163 -0.30 13.42 8.42
CA VAL A 163 -0.27 11.99 8.08
C VAL A 163 -0.55 11.84 6.59
N LEU A 164 0.30 11.10 5.89
CA LEU A 164 0.15 10.78 4.46
C LEU A 164 -0.29 9.33 4.33
N PHE A 165 -1.34 9.06 3.57
CA PHE A 165 -1.77 7.73 3.18
C PHE A 165 -1.97 7.71 1.67
N MET A 166 -0.87 7.52 0.95
CA MET A 166 -0.74 7.73 -0.49
C MET A 166 -0.88 6.42 -1.28
N GLY A 167 -0.76 6.49 -2.60
CA GLY A 167 -0.75 5.32 -3.48
C GLY A 167 -2.11 4.66 -3.67
N ALA A 168 -3.21 5.34 -3.34
CA ALA A 168 -4.56 4.78 -3.31
C ALA A 168 -4.69 3.52 -2.43
N ASN A 169 -3.84 3.38 -1.40
CA ASN A 169 -3.83 2.24 -0.49
C ASN A 169 -5.17 2.04 0.25
N ILE A 170 -5.94 3.10 0.44
CA ILE A 170 -7.31 3.01 0.98
C ILE A 170 -8.23 2.15 0.10
N GLY A 171 -7.95 2.07 -1.19
CA GLY A 171 -8.67 1.22 -2.15
C GLY A 171 -8.45 -0.27 -1.92
N ASN A 172 -7.41 -0.68 -1.20
CA ASN A 172 -7.17 -2.08 -0.85
C ASN A 172 -8.13 -2.60 0.23
N MET A 173 -9.09 -1.77 0.64
CA MET A 173 -10.12 -2.06 1.62
C MET A 173 -11.51 -1.91 0.98
N ARG A 174 -12.45 -2.75 1.39
CA ARG A 174 -13.86 -2.53 1.05
C ARG A 174 -14.35 -1.25 1.72
N PRO A 175 -15.41 -0.58 1.21
CA PRO A 175 -15.87 0.70 1.75
C PRO A 175 -16.14 0.70 3.27
N ALA A 176 -16.71 -0.38 3.81
CA ALA A 176 -16.91 -0.52 5.25
C ALA A 176 -15.60 -0.64 6.03
N GLU A 177 -14.65 -1.43 5.52
CA GLU A 177 -13.32 -1.61 6.11
C GLU A 177 -12.52 -0.30 6.05
N ALA A 178 -12.63 0.45 4.94
CA ALA A 178 -12.01 1.77 4.79
C ALA A 178 -12.56 2.79 5.82
N ALA A 179 -13.88 2.76 6.09
CA ALA A 179 -14.49 3.60 7.11
C ALA A 179 -14.02 3.20 8.53
N ASP A 180 -13.93 1.89 8.82
CA ASP A 180 -13.41 1.39 10.10
C ASP A 180 -11.95 1.79 10.31
N PHE A 181 -11.13 1.61 9.28
CA PHE A 181 -9.73 2.04 9.28
C PHE A 181 -9.61 3.55 9.48
N GLY A 182 -10.40 4.34 8.77
CA GLY A 182 -10.44 5.80 8.92
C GLY A 182 -10.79 6.23 10.34
N ARG A 183 -11.78 5.58 10.98
CA ARG A 183 -12.15 5.84 12.39
C ARG A 183 -11.01 5.47 13.34
N ALA A 184 -10.38 4.31 13.13
CA ALA A 184 -9.24 3.88 13.94
C ALA A 184 -8.05 4.83 13.80
N LEU A 185 -7.78 5.29 12.58
CA LEU A 185 -6.75 6.30 12.30
C LEU A 185 -7.09 7.62 13.00
N ARG A 186 -8.33 8.12 12.87
CA ARG A 186 -8.78 9.36 13.51
C ARG A 186 -8.62 9.33 15.03
N ALA A 187 -8.87 8.17 15.65
CA ALA A 187 -8.71 7.99 17.10
C ALA A 187 -7.26 8.12 17.58
N LEU A 188 -6.27 7.94 16.70
CA LEU A 188 -4.84 8.10 17.00
C LEU A 188 -4.33 9.52 16.72
N LEU A 189 -5.15 10.39 16.14
CA LEU A 189 -4.77 11.75 15.81
C LEU A 189 -5.22 12.73 16.88
N ALA A 190 -4.34 13.68 17.20
CA ALA A 190 -4.62 14.78 18.09
C ALA A 190 -5.44 15.90 17.38
N PRO A 191 -6.09 16.79 18.13
CA PRO A 191 -6.64 18.02 17.56
C PRO A 191 -5.54 18.80 16.82
N GLY A 192 -5.81 19.15 15.57
CA GLY A 192 -4.85 19.85 14.72
C GLY A 192 -4.00 18.92 13.84
N ASP A 193 -3.96 17.61 14.03
CA ASP A 193 -3.39 16.70 13.02
C ASP A 193 -4.21 16.70 11.75
N GLN A 194 -3.57 16.48 10.61
CA GLN A 194 -4.23 16.43 9.29
C GLN A 194 -3.88 15.14 8.57
N LEU A 195 -4.79 14.70 7.71
CA LEU A 195 -4.62 13.51 6.86
C LEU A 195 -4.62 13.92 5.39
N LEU A 196 -3.58 13.56 4.67
CA LEU A 196 -3.50 13.64 3.22
C LEU A 196 -3.61 12.23 2.66
N ILE A 197 -4.63 11.98 1.84
CA ILE A 197 -4.98 10.62 1.40
C ILE A 197 -5.18 10.56 -0.10
N GLY A 198 -4.58 9.54 -0.75
CA GLY A 198 -4.68 9.30 -2.19
C GLY A 198 -5.85 8.38 -2.54
N PHE A 199 -6.65 8.78 -3.54
CA PHE A 199 -7.76 8.00 -4.07
C PHE A 199 -7.66 7.81 -5.58
N ASP A 200 -7.83 6.60 -6.02
CA ASP A 200 -8.09 6.31 -7.43
C ASP A 200 -9.58 6.54 -7.72
N LEU A 201 -9.87 7.44 -8.68
CA LEU A 201 -11.24 7.84 -8.98
C LEU A 201 -11.91 6.92 -10.01
N VAL A 202 -13.25 6.85 -9.96
CA VAL A 202 -14.05 6.20 -10.99
C VAL A 202 -13.83 6.85 -12.34
N LYS A 203 -13.56 6.04 -13.35
CA LYS A 203 -13.32 6.45 -14.74
C LYS A 203 -13.69 5.32 -15.70
N SER A 204 -13.26 5.42 -16.97
CA SER A 204 -13.50 4.37 -17.95
C SER A 204 -13.13 2.98 -17.43
N PRO A 205 -14.05 1.99 -17.46
CA PRO A 205 -13.76 0.62 -17.08
C PRO A 205 -12.57 0.01 -17.84
N HIS A 206 -12.39 0.38 -19.11
CA HIS A 206 -11.28 -0.10 -19.93
C HIS A 206 -9.93 0.41 -19.41
N ALA A 207 -9.86 1.68 -18.99
CA ALA A 207 -8.64 2.24 -18.41
C ALA A 207 -8.30 1.57 -17.07
N ILE A 208 -9.31 1.33 -16.23
CA ILE A 208 -9.13 0.64 -14.95
C ILE A 208 -8.63 -0.79 -15.19
N LEU A 209 -9.32 -1.57 -16.04
CA LEU A 209 -8.92 -2.96 -16.31
C LEU A 209 -7.52 -3.04 -16.94
N ALA A 210 -7.14 -2.11 -17.82
CA ALA A 210 -5.81 -2.10 -18.41
C ALA A 210 -4.71 -1.92 -17.34
N ALA A 211 -4.95 -1.09 -16.32
CA ALA A 211 -4.00 -0.86 -15.24
C ALA A 211 -3.74 -2.11 -14.37
N TYR A 212 -4.71 -3.04 -14.31
CA TYR A 212 -4.59 -4.32 -13.57
C TYR A 212 -4.41 -5.54 -14.47
N ASN A 213 -4.27 -5.33 -15.78
CA ASN A 213 -4.05 -6.38 -16.79
C ASN A 213 -3.16 -5.86 -17.92
N ASP A 214 -1.99 -5.37 -17.54
CA ASP A 214 -1.02 -4.80 -18.46
C ASP A 214 -0.61 -5.78 -19.56
N ALA A 215 -0.35 -5.28 -20.75
CA ALA A 215 0.02 -6.11 -21.91
C ALA A 215 1.34 -6.88 -21.70
N GLY A 216 2.24 -6.35 -20.86
CA GLY A 216 3.51 -6.98 -20.50
C GLY A 216 3.35 -8.15 -19.50
N GLY A 217 2.20 -8.30 -18.86
CA GLY A 217 1.91 -9.35 -17.88
C GLY A 217 2.62 -9.16 -16.54
N LEU A 218 3.05 -7.95 -16.20
CA LEU A 218 3.70 -7.65 -14.93
C LEU A 218 2.73 -7.83 -13.75
N THR A 219 1.48 -7.35 -13.88
CA THR A 219 0.44 -7.54 -12.86
C THR A 219 0.11 -9.02 -12.66
N ARG A 220 0.08 -9.79 -13.75
CA ARG A 220 -0.07 -11.25 -13.66
C ARG A 220 1.10 -11.88 -12.90
N ALA A 221 2.33 -11.50 -13.22
CA ALA A 221 3.51 -12.02 -12.54
C ALA A 221 3.51 -11.66 -11.05
N PHE A 222 3.09 -10.44 -10.71
CA PHE A 222 2.97 -9.95 -9.34
C PHE A 222 1.94 -10.78 -8.53
N ASN A 223 0.77 -11.05 -9.10
CA ASN A 223 -0.24 -11.88 -8.45
C ASN A 223 0.24 -13.35 -8.28
N LEU A 224 0.85 -13.95 -9.32
CA LEU A 224 1.36 -15.33 -9.24
C LEU A 224 2.55 -15.47 -8.28
N ASN A 225 3.34 -14.40 -8.07
CA ASN A 225 4.42 -14.41 -7.08
C ASN A 225 3.92 -14.72 -5.66
N LEU A 226 2.66 -14.41 -5.35
CA LEU A 226 2.05 -14.79 -4.06
C LEU A 226 2.10 -16.31 -3.84
N LEU A 227 1.77 -17.11 -4.86
CA LEU A 227 1.85 -18.58 -4.76
C LEU A 227 3.31 -19.04 -4.68
N CYS A 228 4.23 -18.40 -5.41
CA CYS A 228 5.66 -18.67 -5.31
C CYS A 228 6.17 -18.41 -3.88
N ARG A 229 5.72 -17.31 -3.27
CA ARG A 229 6.04 -16.96 -1.89
C ARG A 229 5.53 -18.00 -0.90
N ILE A 230 4.27 -18.42 -1.04
CA ILE A 230 3.67 -19.44 -0.18
C ILE A 230 4.43 -20.76 -0.30
N ASN A 231 4.80 -21.17 -1.52
CA ASN A 231 5.61 -22.36 -1.74
C ASN A 231 6.96 -22.25 -1.03
N ARG A 232 7.65 -21.13 -1.18
CA ARG A 232 8.99 -20.91 -0.63
C ARG A 232 8.98 -20.80 0.90
N GLU A 233 8.05 -20.03 1.47
CA GLU A 233 8.08 -19.66 2.89
C GLU A 233 7.29 -20.62 3.78
N LEU A 234 6.26 -21.27 3.22
CA LEU A 234 5.37 -22.18 3.97
C LEU A 234 5.52 -23.64 3.54
N GLY A 235 6.47 -23.97 2.65
CA GLY A 235 6.68 -25.33 2.16
C GLY A 235 5.49 -25.90 1.40
N ALA A 236 4.76 -25.04 0.69
CA ALA A 236 3.62 -25.46 -0.12
C ALA A 236 4.06 -26.03 -1.49
N ASP A 237 3.11 -26.69 -2.18
CA ASP A 237 3.33 -27.31 -3.48
C ASP A 237 2.37 -26.81 -4.57
N PHE A 238 2.00 -25.51 -4.54
CA PHE A 238 1.25 -24.92 -5.63
C PHE A 238 1.97 -25.13 -6.97
N ASP A 239 1.29 -25.74 -7.95
CA ASP A 239 1.70 -25.66 -9.34
C ASP A 239 1.28 -24.29 -9.90
N VAL A 240 2.20 -23.33 -9.84
CA VAL A 240 1.93 -21.95 -10.23
C VAL A 240 1.52 -21.85 -11.70
N ALA A 241 2.00 -22.75 -12.57
CA ALA A 241 1.62 -22.78 -13.98
C ALA A 241 0.18 -23.23 -14.21
N ALA A 242 -0.46 -23.87 -13.21
CA ALA A 242 -1.85 -24.26 -13.24
C ALA A 242 -2.80 -23.19 -12.65
N PHE A 243 -2.31 -21.97 -12.47
CA PHE A 243 -3.12 -20.81 -12.07
C PHE A 243 -2.97 -19.67 -13.06
N SER A 244 -4.08 -19.01 -13.37
CA SER A 244 -4.09 -17.78 -14.16
C SER A 244 -4.56 -16.60 -13.33
N HIS A 245 -4.03 -15.40 -13.63
CA HIS A 245 -4.52 -14.15 -13.07
C HIS A 245 -5.73 -13.66 -13.85
N PHE A 246 -6.78 -13.26 -13.14
CA PHE A 246 -8.02 -12.74 -13.72
C PHE A 246 -8.49 -11.50 -12.97
N PRO A 247 -8.27 -10.28 -13.50
CA PRO A 247 -8.81 -9.06 -12.92
C PRO A 247 -10.25 -8.82 -13.42
N THR A 248 -11.07 -8.22 -12.55
CA THR A 248 -12.42 -7.76 -12.87
C THR A 248 -12.63 -6.34 -12.41
N TYR A 249 -13.53 -5.61 -13.04
CA TYR A 249 -14.02 -4.33 -12.57
C TYR A 249 -15.53 -4.28 -12.64
N ASP A 250 -16.16 -3.94 -11.53
CA ASP A 250 -17.60 -3.73 -11.45
C ASP A 250 -17.88 -2.20 -11.40
N PRO A 251 -18.41 -1.63 -12.48
CA PRO A 251 -18.70 -0.19 -12.52
C PRO A 251 -19.87 0.23 -11.59
N ALA A 252 -20.69 -0.71 -11.14
CA ALA A 252 -21.79 -0.40 -10.21
C ALA A 252 -21.29 -0.18 -8.77
N THR A 253 -20.21 -0.86 -8.40
CA THR A 253 -19.62 -0.78 -7.05
C THR A 253 -18.29 -0.05 -7.03
N GLY A 254 -17.67 0.18 -8.20
CA GLY A 254 -16.32 0.75 -8.30
C GLY A 254 -15.20 -0.22 -7.91
N ALA A 255 -15.50 -1.48 -7.64
CA ALA A 255 -14.51 -2.46 -7.20
C ALA A 255 -13.73 -3.06 -8.38
N CYS A 256 -12.41 -2.84 -8.40
CA CYS A 256 -11.49 -3.61 -9.22
C CYS A 256 -10.91 -4.74 -8.35
N THR A 257 -11.05 -5.99 -8.78
CA THR A 257 -10.64 -7.16 -7.99
C THR A 257 -9.74 -8.07 -8.80
N SER A 258 -8.73 -8.65 -8.16
CA SER A 258 -7.84 -9.64 -8.75
C SER A 258 -8.09 -11.02 -8.16
N PHE A 259 -8.07 -12.02 -9.03
CA PHE A 259 -8.22 -13.42 -8.67
C PHE A 259 -7.10 -14.25 -9.29
N LEU A 260 -6.71 -15.32 -8.58
CA LEU A 260 -5.97 -16.44 -9.15
C LEU A 260 -6.96 -17.58 -9.38
N VAL A 261 -7.08 -18.04 -10.62
CA VAL A 261 -8.03 -19.07 -11.06
C VAL A 261 -7.28 -20.37 -11.25
N SER A 262 -7.75 -21.44 -10.62
CA SER A 262 -7.20 -22.79 -10.84
C SER A 262 -7.66 -23.33 -12.19
N GLU A 263 -6.75 -23.58 -13.12
CA GLU A 263 -7.05 -24.04 -14.48
C GLU A 263 -7.52 -25.51 -14.55
N ARG A 264 -7.32 -26.25 -13.47
CA ARG A 264 -7.70 -27.66 -13.34
C ARG A 264 -8.07 -28.02 -11.92
N ALA A 265 -8.75 -29.15 -11.75
CA ALA A 265 -8.92 -29.73 -10.42
C ALA A 265 -7.56 -30.20 -9.90
N GLN A 266 -7.20 -29.76 -8.69
CA GLN A 266 -5.94 -30.09 -8.05
C GLN A 266 -6.02 -30.03 -6.52
N GLN A 267 -5.03 -30.62 -5.85
CA GLN A 267 -4.84 -30.53 -4.41
C GLN A 267 -3.51 -29.85 -4.15
N VAL A 268 -3.49 -28.96 -3.18
CA VAL A 268 -2.30 -28.22 -2.74
C VAL A 268 -2.08 -28.49 -1.27
N ARG A 269 -0.88 -28.90 -0.93
CA ARG A 269 -0.45 -29.11 0.45
C ARG A 269 0.29 -27.87 0.91
N ILE A 270 0.05 -27.45 2.15
CA ILE A 270 0.80 -26.37 2.82
C ILE A 270 1.66 -26.99 3.92
N GLY A 271 2.89 -27.34 3.61
CA GLY A 271 3.80 -28.00 4.54
C GLY A 271 3.15 -29.22 5.23
N GLU A 272 3.15 -29.21 6.55
CA GLU A 272 2.46 -30.21 7.39
C GLU A 272 1.09 -29.72 7.90
N HIS A 273 0.65 -28.53 7.49
CA HIS A 273 -0.50 -27.83 8.07
C HIS A 273 -1.84 -28.13 7.42
N GLY A 274 -1.85 -28.75 6.26
CA GLY A 274 -3.11 -29.16 5.62
C GLY A 274 -3.03 -29.32 4.10
N MET A 275 -4.13 -29.85 3.57
CA MET A 275 -4.34 -30.05 2.12
C MET A 275 -5.61 -29.31 1.70
N PHE A 276 -5.52 -28.54 0.65
CA PHE A 276 -6.61 -27.74 0.10
C PHE A 276 -6.93 -28.20 -1.31
N SER A 277 -8.20 -28.49 -1.56
CA SER A 277 -8.68 -28.88 -2.89
C SER A 277 -9.13 -27.66 -3.66
N PHE A 278 -8.87 -27.67 -4.95
CA PHE A 278 -9.34 -26.70 -5.93
C PHE A 278 -10.09 -27.43 -7.04
N ALA A 279 -11.29 -26.99 -7.36
CA ALA A 279 -11.96 -27.38 -8.60
C ALA A 279 -11.35 -26.60 -9.78
N ALA A 280 -11.57 -27.11 -11.00
CA ALA A 280 -11.26 -26.31 -12.19
C ALA A 280 -12.17 -25.07 -12.22
N GLY A 281 -11.59 -23.90 -12.45
CA GLY A 281 -12.28 -22.60 -12.39
C GLY A 281 -12.47 -22.04 -10.98
N GLU A 282 -12.03 -22.73 -9.92
CA GLU A 282 -12.09 -22.16 -8.57
C GLU A 282 -11.08 -21.04 -8.37
N THR A 283 -11.49 -20.00 -7.62
CA THR A 283 -10.73 -18.76 -7.49
C THR A 283 -10.16 -18.56 -6.10
N ILE A 284 -9.00 -17.94 -6.04
CA ILE A 284 -8.45 -17.28 -4.83
C ILE A 284 -8.57 -15.77 -5.06
N HIS A 285 -9.33 -15.05 -4.25
CA HIS A 285 -9.36 -13.60 -4.25
C HIS A 285 -8.05 -13.08 -3.62
N THR A 286 -7.32 -12.24 -4.34
CA THR A 286 -6.00 -11.77 -3.92
C THR A 286 -5.96 -10.28 -3.62
N GLU A 287 -6.79 -9.47 -4.28
CA GLU A 287 -6.74 -8.02 -4.15
C GLU A 287 -8.10 -7.40 -4.44
N ILE A 288 -8.40 -6.33 -3.73
CA ILE A 288 -9.40 -5.33 -4.12
C ILE A 288 -8.68 -3.99 -4.32
N SER A 289 -9.11 -3.22 -5.31
CA SER A 289 -8.75 -1.82 -5.50
C SER A 289 -10.02 -1.02 -5.78
N GLN A 290 -10.60 -0.50 -4.71
CA GLN A 290 -11.84 0.30 -4.76
C GLN A 290 -11.56 1.63 -5.44
N LYS A 291 -12.42 2.00 -6.38
CA LYS A 291 -12.45 3.32 -7.02
C LYS A 291 -13.57 4.14 -6.42
N TYR A 292 -13.33 5.42 -6.26
CA TYR A 292 -14.23 6.34 -5.57
C TYR A 292 -14.68 7.47 -6.48
N THR A 293 -15.87 7.98 -6.27
CA THR A 293 -16.28 9.31 -6.73
C THR A 293 -15.84 10.36 -5.71
N LEU A 294 -15.78 11.64 -6.10
CA LEU A 294 -15.46 12.73 -5.16
C LEU A 294 -16.45 12.78 -3.98
N ALA A 295 -17.74 12.55 -4.25
CA ALA A 295 -18.75 12.52 -3.20
C ALA A 295 -18.54 11.37 -2.20
N GLU A 296 -18.11 10.21 -2.67
CA GLU A 296 -17.78 9.06 -1.79
C GLU A 296 -16.55 9.32 -0.95
N THR A 297 -15.52 10.04 -1.47
CA THR A 297 -14.34 10.39 -0.67
C THR A 297 -14.70 11.34 0.47
N ASP A 298 -15.58 12.33 0.22
CA ASP A 298 -16.08 13.24 1.25
C ASP A 298 -17.00 12.54 2.27
N ALA A 299 -17.85 11.63 1.79
CA ALA A 299 -18.70 10.82 2.67
C ALA A 299 -17.84 9.91 3.57
N LEU A 300 -16.76 9.32 3.03
CA LEU A 300 -15.82 8.52 3.81
C LEU A 300 -15.09 9.36 4.86
N ALA A 301 -14.65 10.58 4.53
CA ALA A 301 -14.06 11.50 5.49
C ALA A 301 -14.99 11.75 6.67
N CYS A 302 -16.25 12.13 6.39
CA CYS A 302 -17.25 12.39 7.41
C CYS A 302 -17.56 11.13 8.25
N ALA A 303 -17.70 9.95 7.62
CA ALA A 303 -17.93 8.69 8.30
C ALA A 303 -16.77 8.26 9.22
N ALA A 304 -15.55 8.68 8.88
CA ALA A 304 -14.34 8.46 9.67
C ALA A 304 -14.10 9.53 10.76
N GLY A 305 -14.91 10.58 10.81
CA GLY A 305 -14.80 11.67 11.81
C GLY A 305 -13.81 12.77 11.39
N PHE A 306 -13.57 12.93 10.09
CA PHE A 306 -12.80 14.03 9.50
C PHE A 306 -13.72 15.01 8.77
N ALA A 307 -13.23 16.22 8.55
CA ALA A 307 -13.81 17.20 7.65
C ALA A 307 -12.98 17.25 6.34
N PRO A 308 -13.60 17.12 5.16
CA PRO A 308 -12.90 17.40 3.89
C PRO A 308 -12.49 18.87 3.86
N VAL A 309 -11.24 19.15 3.48
CA VAL A 309 -10.67 20.50 3.42
C VAL A 309 -10.40 20.93 1.99
N ARG A 310 -9.69 20.08 1.23
CA ARG A 310 -9.26 20.39 -0.12
C ARG A 310 -9.05 19.13 -0.97
N HIS A 311 -9.37 19.23 -2.24
CA HIS A 311 -9.14 18.23 -3.27
C HIS A 311 -8.04 18.69 -4.24
N PHE A 312 -7.04 17.85 -4.47
CA PHE A 312 -5.97 18.04 -5.43
C PHE A 312 -6.08 16.93 -6.48
N GLN A 313 -6.40 17.27 -7.71
CA GLN A 313 -6.56 16.30 -8.79
C GLN A 313 -5.43 16.46 -9.82
N ASP A 314 -5.09 15.35 -10.49
CA ASP A 314 -4.31 15.39 -11.72
C ASP A 314 -5.11 16.06 -12.86
N ARG A 315 -4.45 16.44 -13.94
CA ARG A 315 -5.10 17.14 -15.06
C ARG A 315 -6.22 16.36 -15.72
N SER A 316 -6.16 15.04 -15.69
CA SER A 316 -7.19 14.18 -16.27
C SER A 316 -8.38 13.93 -15.34
N GLY A 317 -8.27 14.30 -14.06
CA GLY A 317 -9.25 13.99 -13.04
C GLY A 317 -9.35 12.50 -12.72
N ALA A 318 -8.28 11.75 -12.94
CA ALA A 318 -8.24 10.31 -12.73
C ALA A 318 -7.87 9.92 -11.30
N PHE A 319 -7.18 10.81 -10.60
CA PHE A 319 -6.68 10.58 -9.24
C PHE A 319 -6.93 11.79 -8.36
N LEU A 320 -7.12 11.56 -7.09
CA LEU A 320 -7.34 12.58 -6.07
C LEU A 320 -6.34 12.41 -4.93
N VAL A 321 -5.73 13.49 -4.52
CA VAL A 321 -5.13 13.63 -3.19
C VAL A 321 -6.04 14.55 -2.39
N ALA A 322 -6.68 14.03 -1.35
CA ALA A 322 -7.61 14.78 -0.50
C ALA A 322 -6.95 15.16 0.82
N LEU A 323 -7.12 16.40 1.25
CA LEU A 323 -6.73 16.89 2.58
C LEU A 323 -7.95 16.86 3.50
N TRP A 324 -7.82 16.18 4.64
CA TRP A 324 -8.82 16.06 5.70
C TRP A 324 -8.28 16.61 7.03
N ALA A 325 -9.15 17.19 7.85
CA ALA A 325 -8.82 17.72 9.18
C ALA A 325 -9.77 17.21 10.28
#